data_d1b33a449ae26b28a2e3df02a618c685
#
_entry.id   d1b33a449ae26b28a2e3df02a618c685
#
_cell.length_a   1.000
_cell.length_b   1.000
_cell.length_c   1.000
_cell.angle_alpha   90.00
_cell.angle_beta   90.00
_cell.angle_gamma   90.00
#
_symmetry.space_group_name_H-M   'P 1'
#
loop_
_entity.id
_entity.type
_entity.pdbx_description
1 polymer ?
#
loop_
_entity_poly.entity_id
_entity_poly.type
_entity_poly.pdbx_seq_one_letter_code
_entity_poly.pdbx_strand_id
1 'polypeptide(L)'
;IVEILAQNVPPGLGDPVFDKLDADLAKGLMSIGAVKGIEIGAGFKAASMTGSENNDSITPDGFSSNNAGGVLAGISNGNDIVARVAVKPIPSIAIEQKTIDRSGNPKTISTKGRHDISAIPRINVVCEAMVSLVLADHLLRQKAIS
;
A
#
# COMPACT_ATOMS: atom_id res chain seq x y z
N ILE A 1 -2.41 -7.66 -7.32
CA ILE A 1 -2.53 -6.30 -6.76
C ILE A 1 -3.76 -6.23 -5.88
N VAL A 2 -3.64 -5.56 -4.73
CA VAL A 2 -4.76 -5.18 -3.87
C VAL A 2 -4.84 -3.66 -3.88
N GLU A 3 -6.02 -3.11 -4.17
CA GLU A 3 -6.32 -1.70 -4.03
C GLU A 3 -7.11 -1.49 -2.74
N ILE A 4 -6.73 -0.48 -1.98
CA ILE A 4 -7.34 -0.09 -0.72
C ILE A 4 -7.86 1.33 -0.89
N LEU A 5 -9.12 1.52 -0.55
CA LEU A 5 -9.79 2.82 -0.58
C LEU A 5 -10.25 3.18 0.84
N ALA A 6 -9.71 4.26 1.40
CA ALA A 6 -10.19 4.80 2.66
C ALA A 6 -10.98 6.07 2.39
N GLN A 7 -12.28 6.00 2.67
CA GLN A 7 -13.24 7.08 2.41
C GLN A 7 -13.51 7.91 3.67
N ASN A 8 -13.91 9.16 3.47
CA ASN A 8 -14.27 10.10 4.55
C ASN A 8 -13.11 10.34 5.54
N VAL A 9 -11.88 10.28 5.07
CA VAL A 9 -10.71 10.63 5.87
C VAL A 9 -10.69 12.15 6.05
N PRO A 10 -10.64 12.66 7.31
CA PRO A 10 -10.58 14.10 7.52
C PRO A 10 -9.29 14.68 6.94
N PRO A 11 -9.31 15.92 6.42
CA PRO A 11 -8.09 16.61 6.03
C PRO A 11 -7.23 16.93 7.27
N GLY A 12 -5.91 17.00 7.06
CA GLY A 12 -4.96 17.41 8.10
C GLY A 12 -4.25 16.27 8.84
N LEU A 13 -4.46 15.01 8.47
CA LEU A 13 -3.73 13.89 9.05
C LEU A 13 -2.36 13.73 8.38
N GLY A 14 -1.32 13.63 9.17
CA GLY A 14 0.08 13.52 8.76
C GLY A 14 0.95 14.54 9.50
N ASP A 15 2.19 14.19 9.77
CA ASP A 15 3.16 15.04 10.47
C ASP A 15 4.51 15.05 9.70
N PRO A 16 4.61 15.88 8.65
CA PRO A 16 5.88 16.09 7.98
C PRO A 16 6.95 16.62 8.93
N VAL A 17 8.24 16.30 8.75
CA VAL A 17 8.87 15.71 7.56
C VAL A 17 8.89 14.18 7.59
N PHE A 18 9.02 13.55 8.75
CA PHE A 18 9.33 12.11 8.83
C PHE A 18 8.07 11.22 8.94
N ASP A 19 7.02 11.73 9.60
CA ASP A 19 5.76 11.02 9.78
C ASP A 19 4.68 11.51 8.80
N LYS A 20 5.06 11.65 7.53
CA LYS A 20 4.09 11.91 6.46
C LYS A 20 3.11 10.75 6.37
N LEU A 21 1.83 11.04 6.12
CA LEU A 21 0.79 10.02 6.04
C LEU A 21 1.08 8.95 4.96
N ASP A 22 1.53 9.36 3.78
CA ASP A 22 1.92 8.45 2.70
C ASP A 22 3.12 7.57 3.09
N ALA A 23 4.09 8.11 3.85
CA ALA A 23 5.24 7.36 4.33
C ALA A 23 4.83 6.31 5.38
N ASP A 24 3.98 6.66 6.34
CA ASP A 24 3.51 5.72 7.36
C ASP A 24 2.56 4.67 6.78
N LEU A 25 1.71 5.02 5.83
CA LEU A 25 0.92 4.06 5.06
C LEU A 25 1.84 3.08 4.32
N ALA A 26 2.88 3.58 3.66
CA ALA A 26 3.86 2.74 2.97
C ALA A 26 4.60 1.82 3.94
N LYS A 27 5.05 2.33 5.06
CA LYS A 27 5.72 1.55 6.12
C LYS A 27 4.80 0.45 6.67
N GLY A 28 3.56 0.80 7.01
CA GLY A 28 2.58 -0.16 7.51
C GLY A 28 2.28 -1.26 6.50
N LEU A 29 1.93 -0.91 5.28
CA LEU A 29 1.60 -1.86 4.23
C LEU A 29 2.80 -2.72 3.79
N MET A 30 4.01 -2.15 3.73
CA MET A 30 5.23 -2.91 3.42
C MET A 30 5.63 -3.87 4.55
N SER A 31 5.15 -3.70 5.77
CA SER A 31 5.39 -4.64 6.87
C SER A 31 4.59 -5.94 6.73
N ILE A 32 3.56 -5.97 5.88
CA ILE A 32 2.72 -7.14 5.63
C ILE A 32 3.52 -8.17 4.82
N GLY A 33 3.54 -9.42 5.29
CA GLY A 33 4.21 -10.51 4.58
C GLY A 33 3.70 -10.66 3.15
N ALA A 34 4.61 -10.90 2.21
CA ALA A 34 4.39 -11.02 0.77
C ALA A 34 4.10 -9.70 0.01
N VAL A 35 3.89 -8.58 0.65
CA VAL A 35 3.87 -7.27 -0.02
C VAL A 35 5.28 -6.93 -0.52
N LYS A 36 5.38 -6.45 -1.77
CA LYS A 36 6.64 -6.16 -2.48
C LYS A 36 6.69 -4.78 -3.10
N GLY A 37 5.61 -4.04 -3.04
CA GLY A 37 5.54 -2.68 -3.53
C GLY A 37 4.25 -2.01 -3.09
N ILE A 38 4.28 -0.69 -3.07
CA ILE A 38 3.14 0.15 -2.77
C ILE A 38 3.12 1.35 -3.72
N GLU A 39 1.92 1.78 -4.06
CA GLU A 39 1.64 3.03 -4.76
C GLU A 39 0.56 3.81 -4.01
N ILE A 40 0.69 5.13 -3.99
CA ILE A 40 -0.34 6.06 -3.51
C ILE A 40 -0.83 6.87 -4.71
N GLY A 41 -2.15 6.98 -4.86
CA GLY A 41 -2.76 7.72 -5.98
C GLY A 41 -2.33 7.20 -7.35
N ALA A 42 -1.83 8.08 -8.20
CA ALA A 42 -1.33 7.72 -9.54
C ALA A 42 -0.10 6.79 -9.48
N GLY A 43 0.63 6.75 -8.34
CA GLY A 43 1.77 5.88 -8.13
C GLY A 43 2.83 6.03 -9.21
N PHE A 44 3.35 4.92 -9.76
CA PHE A 44 4.36 4.94 -10.82
C PHE A 44 3.89 5.60 -12.12
N LYS A 45 2.57 5.67 -12.37
CA LYS A 45 2.03 6.36 -13.54
C LYS A 45 2.38 7.86 -13.52
N ALA A 46 2.49 8.48 -12.34
CA ALA A 46 2.85 9.89 -12.20
C ALA A 46 4.18 10.22 -12.90
N ALA A 47 5.14 9.28 -12.95
CA ALA A 47 6.43 9.48 -13.62
C ALA A 47 6.33 9.65 -15.16
N SER A 48 5.21 9.25 -15.76
CA SER A 48 4.93 9.39 -17.19
C SER A 48 3.95 10.54 -17.52
N MET A 49 3.50 11.28 -16.50
CA MET A 49 2.56 12.39 -16.64
C MET A 49 3.31 13.72 -16.67
N THR A 50 2.76 14.68 -17.40
CA THR A 50 3.17 16.09 -17.26
C THR A 50 2.60 16.67 -15.97
N GLY A 51 3.16 17.78 -15.48
CA GLY A 51 2.65 18.44 -14.28
C GLY A 51 1.17 18.84 -14.39
N SER A 52 0.74 19.28 -15.56
CA SER A 52 -0.66 19.65 -15.81
C SER A 52 -1.62 18.46 -15.81
N GLU A 53 -1.16 17.28 -16.23
CA GLU A 53 -1.96 16.03 -16.18
C GLU A 53 -2.04 15.46 -14.78
N ASN A 54 -0.98 15.66 -13.98
CA ASN A 54 -0.92 15.12 -12.61
C ASN A 54 -1.59 16.04 -11.58
N ASN A 55 -1.86 17.30 -11.91
CA ASN A 55 -2.52 18.23 -11.00
C ASN A 55 -3.96 17.81 -10.74
N ASP A 56 -4.33 17.84 -9.45
CA ASP A 56 -5.71 17.64 -8.99
C ASP A 56 -6.35 19.04 -8.79
N SER A 57 -6.98 19.56 -9.86
CA SER A 57 -7.59 20.89 -9.82
C SER A 57 -8.78 20.93 -8.85
N ILE A 58 -8.90 22.03 -8.12
CA ILE A 58 -10.01 22.27 -7.18
C ILE A 58 -11.12 23.03 -7.93
N THR A 59 -12.32 22.52 -7.84
CA THR A 59 -13.55 23.12 -8.40
C THR A 59 -14.54 23.42 -7.25
N PRO A 60 -15.62 24.16 -7.50
CA PRO A 60 -16.66 24.35 -6.49
C PRO A 60 -17.28 23.06 -5.95
N ASP A 61 -17.23 21.98 -6.74
CA ASP A 61 -17.77 20.65 -6.38
C ASP A 61 -16.72 19.73 -5.74
N GLY A 62 -15.49 20.23 -5.52
CA GLY A 62 -14.37 19.47 -4.98
C GLY A 62 -13.23 19.28 -5.96
N PHE A 63 -12.39 18.27 -5.77
CA PHE A 63 -11.28 17.98 -6.65
C PHE A 63 -11.77 17.31 -7.95
N SER A 64 -11.21 17.73 -9.09
CA SER A 64 -11.55 17.18 -10.41
C SER A 64 -10.94 15.78 -10.66
N SER A 65 -9.90 15.44 -9.91
CA SER A 65 -9.18 14.16 -10.00
C SER A 65 -8.56 13.84 -8.62
N ASN A 66 -7.94 12.68 -8.50
CA ASN A 66 -7.26 12.25 -7.27
C ASN A 66 -5.94 11.52 -7.59
N ASN A 67 -5.10 12.15 -8.40
CA ASN A 67 -3.78 11.64 -8.73
C ASN A 67 -2.86 11.56 -7.51
N ALA A 68 -3.03 12.50 -6.57
CA ALA A 68 -2.31 12.51 -5.29
C ALA A 68 -2.75 11.39 -4.34
N GLY A 69 -3.89 10.72 -4.62
CA GLY A 69 -4.40 9.64 -3.78
C GLY A 69 -4.79 10.05 -2.37
N GLY A 70 -5.36 11.27 -2.23
CA GLY A 70 -5.84 11.80 -0.95
C GLY A 70 -4.76 12.38 -0.04
N VAL A 71 -3.49 12.38 -0.46
CA VAL A 71 -2.36 12.88 0.35
C VAL A 71 -1.55 13.90 -0.45
N LEU A 72 -1.42 15.12 0.06
CA LEU A 72 -0.59 16.18 -0.49
C LEU A 72 0.44 16.64 0.54
N ALA A 73 1.69 16.74 0.13
CA ALA A 73 2.81 17.11 1.02
C ALA A 73 2.89 16.26 2.30
N GLY A 74 2.41 15.02 2.24
CA GLY A 74 2.37 14.11 3.38
C GLY A 74 1.17 14.28 4.32
N ILE A 75 0.19 15.10 3.94
CA ILE A 75 -0.99 15.43 4.76
C ILE A 75 -2.26 15.06 3.97
N SER A 76 -3.25 14.45 4.64
CA SER A 76 -4.54 14.15 4.01
C SER A 76 -5.26 15.44 3.59
N ASN A 77 -5.85 15.44 2.38
CA ASN A 77 -6.49 16.61 1.78
C ASN A 77 -8.03 16.54 1.78
N GLY A 78 -8.62 15.48 2.35
CA GLY A 78 -10.06 15.25 2.40
C GLY A 78 -10.63 14.41 1.26
N ASN A 79 -9.83 14.13 0.22
CA ASN A 79 -10.18 13.12 -0.79
C ASN A 79 -10.02 11.71 -0.23
N ASP A 80 -10.61 10.74 -0.91
CA ASP A 80 -10.39 9.33 -0.62
C ASP A 80 -8.89 8.99 -0.71
N ILE A 81 -8.37 8.29 0.28
CA ILE A 81 -7.02 7.78 0.22
C ILE A 81 -7.00 6.51 -0.63
N VAL A 82 -6.21 6.53 -1.68
CA VAL A 82 -6.06 5.42 -2.62
C VAL A 82 -4.65 4.85 -2.51
N ALA A 83 -4.54 3.61 -2.05
CA ALA A 83 -3.28 2.88 -1.99
C ALA A 83 -3.38 1.55 -2.75
N ARG A 84 -2.32 1.14 -3.44
CA ARG A 84 -2.22 -0.16 -4.10
C ARG A 84 -0.98 -0.88 -3.64
N VAL A 85 -1.10 -2.18 -3.37
CA VAL A 85 0.03 -3.02 -2.98
C VAL A 85 0.22 -4.17 -3.97
N ALA A 86 1.47 -4.41 -4.32
CA ALA A 86 1.88 -5.57 -5.10
C ALA A 86 2.18 -6.73 -4.15
N VAL A 87 1.47 -7.84 -4.32
CA VAL A 87 1.62 -9.03 -3.49
C VAL A 87 2.29 -10.14 -4.30
N LYS A 88 3.40 -10.68 -3.82
CA LYS A 88 4.06 -11.80 -4.50
C LYS A 88 3.16 -13.04 -4.46
N PRO A 89 3.18 -13.87 -5.52
CA PRO A 89 2.47 -15.14 -5.53
C PRO A 89 3.03 -16.10 -4.47
N ILE A 90 2.22 -17.08 -4.08
CA ILE A 90 2.62 -18.10 -3.12
C ILE A 90 3.75 -18.95 -3.73
N PRO A 91 4.94 -19.01 -3.11
CA PRO A 91 6.07 -19.74 -3.67
C PRO A 91 6.03 -21.25 -3.40
N SER A 92 5.19 -21.70 -2.46
CA SER A 92 5.06 -23.11 -2.10
C SER A 92 4.16 -23.82 -3.11
N ILE A 93 4.77 -24.39 -4.14
CA ILE A 93 4.08 -25.10 -5.23
C ILE A 93 4.64 -26.52 -5.39
N ALA A 94 3.80 -27.45 -5.87
CA ALA A 94 4.15 -28.86 -6.06
C ALA A 94 4.97 -29.13 -7.35
N ILE A 95 5.81 -28.15 -7.77
CA ILE A 95 6.70 -28.29 -8.93
C ILE A 95 8.12 -28.53 -8.41
N GLU A 96 8.86 -29.40 -9.08
CA GLU A 96 10.28 -29.61 -8.79
C GLU A 96 11.09 -28.33 -9.03
N GLN A 97 11.86 -27.95 -8.01
CA GLN A 97 12.71 -26.77 -8.01
C GLN A 97 14.16 -27.18 -7.76
N LYS A 98 15.07 -26.55 -8.47
CA LYS A 98 16.51 -26.75 -8.25
C LYS A 98 16.93 -26.03 -6.97
N THR A 99 17.76 -26.71 -6.18
CA THR A 99 18.33 -26.18 -4.94
C THR A 99 19.71 -26.80 -4.71
N ILE A 100 20.32 -26.53 -3.58
CA ILE A 100 21.57 -27.15 -3.13
C ILE A 100 21.38 -27.76 -1.72
N ASP A 101 22.16 -28.79 -1.41
CA ASP A 101 22.28 -29.29 -0.04
C ASP A 101 23.22 -28.41 0.81
N ARG A 102 23.38 -28.77 2.08
CA ARG A 102 24.27 -28.04 3.01
C ARG A 102 25.74 -28.02 2.60
N SER A 103 26.15 -28.96 1.76
CA SER A 103 27.50 -29.07 1.22
C SER A 103 27.67 -28.35 -0.13
N GLY A 104 26.61 -27.67 -0.62
CA GLY A 104 26.63 -26.95 -1.87
C GLY A 104 26.35 -27.81 -3.11
N ASN A 105 26.02 -29.08 -2.98
CA ASN A 105 25.77 -29.95 -4.13
C ASN A 105 24.36 -29.72 -4.71
N PRO A 106 24.19 -29.77 -6.04
CA PRO A 106 22.89 -29.63 -6.68
C PRO A 106 21.88 -30.69 -6.20
N LYS A 107 20.66 -30.26 -5.87
CA LYS A 107 19.52 -31.07 -5.49
C LYS A 107 18.24 -30.57 -6.14
N THR A 108 17.20 -31.39 -6.11
CA THR A 108 15.84 -30.99 -6.45
C THR A 108 14.97 -31.12 -5.20
N ILE A 109 14.01 -30.20 -5.05
CA ILE A 109 13.00 -30.23 -4.00
C ILE A 109 11.62 -29.99 -4.59
N SER A 110 10.62 -30.69 -4.07
CA SER A 110 9.23 -30.43 -4.38
C SER A 110 8.45 -30.35 -3.06
N THR A 111 7.73 -29.27 -2.88
CA THR A 111 6.90 -29.06 -1.69
C THR A 111 5.59 -29.82 -1.86
N LYS A 112 5.38 -30.87 -1.05
CA LYS A 112 4.14 -31.67 -1.08
C LYS A 112 3.18 -31.15 0.00
N GLY A 113 1.89 -31.19 -0.30
CA GLY A 113 0.83 -30.79 0.63
C GLY A 113 -0.26 -29.93 -0.01
N ARG A 114 -1.20 -29.48 0.80
CA ARG A 114 -2.22 -28.54 0.39
C ARG A 114 -1.61 -27.12 0.40
N HIS A 115 -1.66 -26.45 -0.74
CA HIS A 115 -1.22 -25.07 -0.88
C HIS A 115 -2.40 -24.17 -1.22
N ASP A 116 -2.38 -22.94 -0.70
CA ASP A 116 -3.36 -21.92 -1.11
C ASP A 116 -3.08 -21.49 -2.55
N ILE A 117 -4.14 -21.37 -3.34
CA ILE A 117 -4.05 -20.93 -4.73
C ILE A 117 -3.68 -19.45 -4.81
N SER A 118 -4.21 -18.65 -3.86
CA SER A 118 -3.98 -17.21 -3.79
C SER A 118 -4.03 -16.73 -2.34
N ALA A 119 -3.15 -15.79 -2.00
CA ALA A 119 -3.17 -15.10 -0.71
C ALA A 119 -4.11 -13.89 -0.70
N ILE A 120 -4.58 -13.43 -1.86
CA ILE A 120 -5.33 -12.16 -2.01
C ILE A 120 -6.56 -12.08 -1.08
N PRO A 121 -7.45 -13.08 -0.97
CA PRO A 121 -8.63 -12.96 -0.12
C PRO A 121 -8.31 -12.72 1.36
N ARG A 122 -7.16 -13.21 1.83
CA ARG A 122 -6.70 -13.00 3.22
C ARG A 122 -5.96 -11.69 3.39
N ILE A 123 -5.13 -11.33 2.43
CA ILE A 123 -4.34 -10.11 2.44
C ILE A 123 -5.20 -8.85 2.37
N ASN A 124 -6.34 -8.89 1.67
CA ASN A 124 -7.28 -7.76 1.61
C ASN A 124 -7.63 -7.25 3.01
N VAL A 125 -8.12 -8.13 3.88
CA VAL A 125 -8.52 -7.79 5.26
C VAL A 125 -7.35 -7.27 6.09
N VAL A 126 -6.16 -7.83 5.87
CA VAL A 126 -4.94 -7.39 6.58
C VAL A 126 -4.52 -6.00 6.12
N CYS A 127 -4.59 -5.70 4.82
CA CYS A 127 -4.30 -4.38 4.29
C CYS A 127 -5.30 -3.33 4.80
N GLU A 128 -6.59 -3.64 4.80
CA GLU A 128 -7.65 -2.79 5.34
C GLU A 128 -7.39 -2.45 6.81
N ALA A 129 -7.13 -3.47 7.62
CA ALA A 129 -6.81 -3.30 9.04
C ALA A 129 -5.55 -2.44 9.25
N MET A 130 -4.51 -2.64 8.45
CA MET A 130 -3.26 -1.87 8.55
C MET A 130 -3.48 -0.39 8.20
N VAL A 131 -4.22 -0.09 7.13
CA VAL A 131 -4.57 1.29 6.78
C VAL A 131 -5.38 1.94 7.90
N SER A 132 -6.36 1.22 8.45
CA SER A 132 -7.17 1.72 9.57
C SER A 132 -6.34 2.02 10.82
N LEU A 133 -5.35 1.18 11.14
CA LEU A 133 -4.43 1.40 12.27
C LEU A 133 -3.57 2.66 12.06
N VAL A 134 -3.01 2.86 10.86
CA VAL A 134 -2.21 4.04 10.55
C VAL A 134 -3.07 5.30 10.64
N LEU A 135 -4.27 5.30 10.05
CA LEU A 135 -5.18 6.44 10.11
C LEU A 135 -5.64 6.74 11.54
N ALA A 136 -5.90 5.72 12.35
CA ALA A 136 -6.27 5.90 13.75
C ALA A 136 -5.13 6.54 14.57
N ASP A 137 -3.88 6.12 14.34
CA ASP A 137 -2.71 6.72 15.00
C ASP A 137 -2.58 8.20 14.66
N HIS A 138 -2.62 8.56 13.38
CA HIS A 138 -2.58 9.96 12.94
C HIS A 138 -3.75 10.78 13.47
N LEU A 139 -4.97 10.20 13.50
CA LEU A 139 -6.13 10.88 14.07
C LEU A 139 -5.97 11.16 15.57
N LEU A 140 -5.41 10.21 16.32
CA LEU A 140 -5.14 10.39 17.75
C LEU A 140 -4.04 11.42 18.00
N ARG A 141 -2.98 11.43 17.19
CA ARG A 141 -1.93 12.47 17.23
C ARG A 141 -2.53 13.85 16.98
N GLN A 142 -3.35 13.99 15.93
CA GLN A 142 -4.01 15.25 15.60
C GLN A 142 -4.89 15.75 16.75
N LYS A 143 -5.67 14.86 17.38
CA LYS A 143 -6.48 15.21 18.54
C LYS A 143 -5.69 15.60 19.79
N ALA A 144 -4.46 15.14 19.91
CA ALA A 144 -3.61 15.48 21.06
C ALA A 144 -3.02 16.88 20.98
N ILE A 145 -2.98 17.51 19.80
CA ILE A 145 -2.43 18.85 19.57
C ILE A 145 -3.50 19.88 19.20
N SER A 146 -4.77 19.48 19.03
CA SER A 146 -5.92 20.35 18.83
C SER A 146 -6.60 20.59 20.15
#